data_869d625af51e309cce21df046b625591
#
_entry.id   869d625af51e309cce21df046b625591
#
_cell.length_a   1.000
_cell.length_b   1.000
_cell.length_c   1.000
_cell.angle_alpha   90.00
_cell.angle_beta   90.00
_cell.angle_gamma   90.00
#
_symmetry.space_group_name_H-M   'P 1'
#
loop_
_entity.id
_entity.type
_entity.pdbx_description
1 polymer ?
#
loop_
_entity_poly.entity_id
_entity_poly.type
_entity_poly.pdbx_seq_one_letter_code
_entity_poly.pdbx_strand_id
1 'polypeptide(L)'
;MRNSRSADPHVSAVREFNRFYTQRIGVLRGGLLDSDYTLTEVRVLYEIAHRQRPLASDLVRDLALDAGYLSRILAKFARRGWLKRERSGDDARKAHLHLTAKGRATFQSLDVRAREEISTMLAPLPPEKQLKLQGHLQNVQSLLGAQPAPSRALTLREHRPGDMGWIVQKHGALYAQEYGWNGEFEALVAEICAKFLREVDPKGERCWIAERDGMPVGCIMLVRHSRTIAKLRLLLVDPSQRGMGVGNALVEACLAFAREAGYRKVTLWTQSILAAARKLYEAHGFRKVDSHSHESFGAKLVAETWDLDFPRERIARTRVERT
;
A
#
# COMPACT_ATOMS: atom_id res chain seq x y z
N MET A 1 -34.24 -35.36 -10.82
CA MET A 1 -32.87 -34.88 -11.17
C MET A 1 -32.58 -33.62 -10.37
N ARG A 2 -31.80 -33.71 -9.27
CA ARG A 2 -31.37 -32.56 -8.47
C ARG A 2 -30.19 -31.92 -9.18
N ASN A 3 -30.40 -30.72 -9.70
CA ASN A 3 -29.30 -29.84 -10.21
C ASN A 3 -28.32 -29.60 -9.08
N SER A 4 -27.20 -30.31 -9.05
CA SER A 4 -26.03 -29.92 -8.26
C SER A 4 -25.43 -28.67 -8.95
N ARG A 5 -25.90 -27.47 -8.58
CA ARG A 5 -25.17 -26.25 -8.89
C ARG A 5 -23.80 -26.42 -8.24
N SER A 6 -22.77 -26.63 -9.04
CA SER A 6 -21.36 -26.53 -8.63
C SER A 6 -21.25 -25.27 -7.82
N ALA A 7 -20.89 -25.38 -6.54
CA ALA A 7 -20.72 -24.21 -5.70
C ALA A 7 -19.60 -23.34 -6.33
N ASP A 8 -19.89 -22.08 -6.58
CA ASP A 8 -18.92 -21.11 -7.09
C ASP A 8 -17.66 -21.19 -6.21
N PRO A 9 -16.48 -21.47 -6.78
CA PRO A 9 -15.24 -21.64 -6.04
C PRO A 9 -14.88 -20.37 -5.23
N HIS A 10 -15.21 -19.20 -5.73
CA HIS A 10 -14.97 -17.94 -5.04
C HIS A 10 -15.85 -17.80 -3.80
N VAL A 11 -17.13 -18.14 -3.92
CA VAL A 11 -18.06 -18.17 -2.77
C VAL A 11 -17.60 -19.19 -1.73
N SER A 12 -17.15 -20.35 -2.17
CA SER A 12 -16.67 -21.41 -1.28
C SER A 12 -15.43 -20.96 -0.49
N ALA A 13 -14.45 -20.33 -1.14
CA ALA A 13 -13.24 -19.83 -0.51
C ALA A 13 -13.53 -18.76 0.56
N VAL A 14 -14.40 -17.79 0.26
CA VAL A 14 -14.80 -16.76 1.25
C VAL A 14 -15.52 -17.40 2.44
N ARG A 15 -16.43 -18.35 2.22
CA ARG A 15 -17.13 -19.07 3.31
C ARG A 15 -16.19 -19.90 4.16
N GLU A 16 -15.18 -20.53 3.57
CA GLU A 16 -14.15 -21.28 4.29
C GLU A 16 -13.30 -20.35 5.17
N PHE A 17 -12.84 -19.24 4.61
CA PHE A 17 -12.11 -18.23 5.36
C PHE A 17 -12.95 -17.69 6.53
N ASN A 18 -14.21 -17.37 6.31
CA ASN A 18 -15.09 -16.88 7.38
C ASN A 18 -15.22 -17.89 8.53
N ARG A 19 -15.39 -19.20 8.22
CA ARG A 19 -15.44 -20.25 9.25
C ARG A 19 -14.13 -20.35 10.02
N PHE A 20 -13.00 -20.37 9.32
CA PHE A 20 -11.68 -20.41 9.92
C PHE A 20 -11.45 -19.18 10.83
N TYR A 21 -11.71 -17.99 10.31
CA TYR A 21 -11.41 -16.77 11.00
C TYR A 21 -12.29 -16.53 12.23
N THR A 22 -13.60 -16.80 12.14
CA THR A 22 -14.52 -16.69 13.29
C THR A 22 -14.16 -17.65 14.41
N GLN A 23 -13.69 -18.85 14.08
CA GLN A 23 -13.17 -19.80 15.06
C GLN A 23 -11.87 -19.26 15.70
N ARG A 24 -10.96 -18.74 14.87
CA ARG A 24 -9.64 -18.27 15.30
C ARG A 24 -9.71 -17.09 16.26
N ILE A 25 -10.62 -16.14 16.04
CA ILE A 25 -10.85 -14.96 16.89
C ILE A 25 -11.85 -15.22 18.04
N GLY A 26 -12.23 -16.46 18.29
CA GLY A 26 -13.04 -16.83 19.44
C GLY A 26 -14.46 -16.28 19.49
N VAL A 27 -14.99 -15.70 18.41
CA VAL A 27 -16.35 -15.10 18.36
C VAL A 27 -17.48 -16.09 18.72
N LEU A 28 -17.23 -17.40 18.52
CA LEU A 28 -18.19 -18.46 18.83
C LEU A 28 -18.18 -18.90 20.30
N ARG A 29 -17.28 -18.37 21.11
CA ARG A 29 -17.27 -18.62 22.57
C ARG A 29 -18.40 -17.81 23.21
N GLY A 30 -18.92 -18.26 24.36
CA GLY A 30 -20.08 -17.67 25.02
C GLY A 30 -19.92 -16.23 25.53
N GLY A 31 -18.75 -15.63 25.38
CA GLY A 31 -18.44 -14.23 25.66
C GLY A 31 -17.21 -13.79 24.83
N LEU A 32 -17.20 -12.53 24.38
CA LEU A 32 -16.05 -11.98 23.67
C LEU A 32 -15.01 -11.49 24.69
N LEU A 33 -13.73 -11.85 24.48
CA LEU A 33 -12.61 -11.41 25.31
C LEU A 33 -12.77 -11.84 26.79
N ASP A 34 -13.23 -13.06 27.02
CA ASP A 34 -13.54 -13.58 28.38
C ASP A 34 -14.44 -12.62 29.20
N SER A 35 -15.43 -12.05 28.56
CA SER A 35 -16.39 -11.12 29.16
C SER A 35 -17.83 -11.52 28.86
N ASP A 36 -18.79 -10.99 29.66
CA ASP A 36 -20.22 -11.18 29.44
C ASP A 36 -20.82 -10.31 28.31
N TYR A 37 -19.95 -9.78 27.44
CA TYR A 37 -20.39 -8.87 26.38
C TYR A 37 -20.38 -9.57 25.03
N THR A 38 -21.42 -9.28 24.23
CA THR A 38 -21.48 -9.74 22.86
C THR A 38 -20.53 -8.95 21.96
N LEU A 39 -20.13 -9.52 20.83
CA LEU A 39 -19.35 -8.80 19.81
C LEU A 39 -19.97 -7.45 19.43
N THR A 40 -21.30 -7.42 19.26
CA THR A 40 -22.01 -6.19 18.91
C THR A 40 -21.90 -5.14 20.01
N GLU A 41 -22.03 -5.52 21.28
CA GLU A 41 -21.88 -4.61 22.41
C GLU A 41 -20.47 -4.01 22.48
N VAL A 42 -19.43 -4.85 22.34
CA VAL A 42 -18.04 -4.40 22.31
C VAL A 42 -17.80 -3.48 21.11
N ARG A 43 -18.33 -3.81 19.92
CA ARG A 43 -18.22 -2.98 18.74
C ARG A 43 -18.90 -1.61 18.90
N VAL A 44 -20.10 -1.55 19.44
CA VAL A 44 -20.79 -0.27 19.74
C VAL A 44 -20.00 0.57 20.74
N LEU A 45 -19.44 -0.06 21.77
CA LEU A 45 -18.62 0.62 22.77
C LEU A 45 -17.35 1.21 22.14
N TYR A 46 -16.70 0.45 21.25
CA TYR A 46 -15.53 0.88 20.47
C TYR A 46 -15.85 2.12 19.61
N GLU A 47 -16.96 2.11 18.88
CA GLU A 47 -17.34 3.22 18.02
C GLU A 47 -17.61 4.50 18.83
N ILE A 48 -18.29 4.38 19.97
CA ILE A 48 -18.54 5.53 20.86
C ILE A 48 -17.22 6.06 21.45
N ALA A 49 -16.25 5.19 21.74
CA ALA A 49 -14.96 5.58 22.30
C ALA A 49 -14.08 6.35 21.30
N HIS A 50 -14.15 6.03 20.00
CA HIS A 50 -13.23 6.55 18.99
C HIS A 50 -13.83 7.66 18.11
N ARG A 51 -15.15 7.82 18.07
CA ARG A 51 -15.79 8.87 17.28
C ARG A 51 -15.93 10.17 18.08
N GLN A 52 -15.79 11.28 17.38
CA GLN A 52 -16.13 12.59 17.94
C GLN A 52 -17.65 12.79 17.90
N ARG A 53 -18.30 12.82 19.09
CA ARG A 53 -19.73 13.12 19.26
C ARG A 53 -20.69 12.29 18.37
N PRO A 54 -20.60 10.94 18.33
CA PRO A 54 -21.45 10.13 17.47
C PRO A 54 -22.93 10.22 17.87
N LEU A 55 -23.80 10.14 16.85
CA LEU A 55 -25.25 9.98 17.04
C LEU A 55 -25.63 8.49 16.98
N ALA A 56 -26.75 8.13 17.60
CA ALA A 56 -27.28 6.76 17.49
C ALA A 56 -27.60 6.38 16.02
N SER A 57 -28.10 7.33 15.23
CA SER A 57 -28.36 7.15 13.79
C SER A 57 -27.09 6.80 12.99
N ASP A 58 -25.95 7.38 13.36
CA ASP A 58 -24.68 7.08 12.69
C ASP A 58 -24.26 5.64 12.95
N LEU A 59 -24.41 5.18 14.18
CA LEU A 59 -24.11 3.80 14.57
C LEU A 59 -25.04 2.78 13.89
N VAL A 60 -26.35 3.10 13.76
CA VAL A 60 -27.30 2.28 13.01
C VAL A 60 -26.85 2.09 11.57
N ARG A 61 -26.56 3.21 10.88
CA ARG A 61 -26.15 3.20 9.49
C ARG A 61 -24.82 2.48 9.27
N ASP A 62 -23.81 2.85 10.04
CA ASP A 62 -22.42 2.42 9.77
C ASP A 62 -22.13 0.99 10.25
N LEU A 63 -22.88 0.51 11.25
CA LEU A 63 -22.79 -0.88 11.71
C LEU A 63 -23.90 -1.78 11.12
N ALA A 64 -24.78 -1.23 10.29
CA ALA A 64 -25.93 -1.93 9.72
C ALA A 64 -26.80 -2.63 10.79
N LEU A 65 -27.01 -1.98 11.96
CA LEU A 65 -27.77 -2.54 13.07
C LEU A 65 -29.23 -2.15 12.99
N ASP A 66 -30.11 -3.02 13.50
CA ASP A 66 -31.49 -2.67 13.79
C ASP A 66 -31.55 -1.57 14.87
N ALA A 67 -32.35 -0.52 14.64
CA ALA A 67 -32.44 0.64 15.53
C ALA A 67 -32.97 0.26 16.93
N GLY A 68 -33.91 -0.68 17.02
CA GLY A 68 -34.45 -1.19 18.30
C GLY A 68 -33.42 -2.00 19.07
N TYR A 69 -32.60 -2.78 18.34
CA TYR A 69 -31.51 -3.54 18.94
C TYR A 69 -30.42 -2.61 19.48
N LEU A 70 -29.98 -1.61 18.71
CA LEU A 70 -29.03 -0.61 19.19
C LEU A 70 -29.59 0.15 20.40
N SER A 71 -30.89 0.55 20.38
CA SER A 71 -31.51 1.22 21.50
C SER A 71 -31.45 0.41 22.80
N ARG A 72 -31.64 -0.92 22.72
CA ARG A 72 -31.49 -1.84 23.87
C ARG A 72 -30.06 -1.88 24.41
N ILE A 73 -29.08 -1.90 23.53
CA ILE A 73 -27.66 -1.85 23.92
C ILE A 73 -27.34 -0.54 24.62
N LEU A 74 -27.73 0.59 24.03
CA LEU A 74 -27.50 1.91 24.63
C LEU A 74 -28.22 2.08 25.98
N ALA A 75 -29.43 1.54 26.13
CA ALA A 75 -30.15 1.51 27.41
C ALA A 75 -29.40 0.65 28.45
N LYS A 76 -28.86 -0.50 28.07
CA LYS A 76 -28.00 -1.34 28.92
C LYS A 76 -26.74 -0.58 29.38
N PHE A 77 -26.10 0.16 28.49
CA PHE A 77 -24.92 0.97 28.83
C PHE A 77 -25.25 2.14 29.76
N ALA A 78 -26.40 2.81 29.54
CA ALA A 78 -26.86 3.87 30.39
C ALA A 78 -27.17 3.36 31.82
N ARG A 79 -27.89 2.22 31.96
CA ARG A 79 -28.17 1.59 33.26
C ARG A 79 -26.89 1.18 34.01
N ARG A 80 -25.85 0.79 33.32
CA ARG A 80 -24.52 0.47 33.89
C ARG A 80 -23.70 1.72 34.23
N GLY A 81 -24.21 2.91 33.88
CA GLY A 81 -23.54 4.17 34.10
C GLY A 81 -22.32 4.40 33.17
N TRP A 82 -22.29 3.74 32.01
CA TRP A 82 -21.20 3.86 31.05
C TRP A 82 -21.43 4.94 30.00
N LEU A 83 -22.69 5.31 29.76
CA LEU A 83 -23.08 6.19 28.68
C LEU A 83 -23.78 7.43 29.23
N LYS A 84 -23.39 8.60 28.71
CA LYS A 84 -24.14 9.85 28.82
C LYS A 84 -24.67 10.27 27.45
N ARG A 85 -25.86 10.88 27.45
CA ARG A 85 -26.46 11.53 26.27
C ARG A 85 -26.43 13.03 26.48
N GLU A 86 -25.83 13.75 25.53
CA GLU A 86 -25.78 15.21 25.52
C GLU A 86 -26.64 15.72 24.37
N ARG A 87 -27.60 16.56 24.63
CA ARG A 87 -28.46 17.15 23.60
C ARG A 87 -27.61 17.99 22.63
N SER A 88 -27.90 17.90 21.35
CA SER A 88 -27.25 18.77 20.35
C SER A 88 -27.79 20.20 20.55
N GLY A 89 -26.90 21.19 20.50
CA GLY A 89 -27.28 22.59 20.53
C GLY A 89 -28.09 23.04 19.30
N ASP A 90 -27.88 22.37 18.18
CA ASP A 90 -28.46 22.72 16.88
C ASP A 90 -29.78 21.99 16.59
N ASP A 91 -30.06 20.85 17.26
CA ASP A 91 -31.28 20.08 17.07
C ASP A 91 -31.59 19.29 18.36
N ALA A 92 -32.61 19.75 19.11
CA ALA A 92 -33.01 19.14 20.37
C ALA A 92 -33.49 17.67 20.26
N ARG A 93 -33.74 17.17 19.03
CA ARG A 93 -34.09 15.77 18.74
C ARG A 93 -32.86 14.86 18.64
N LYS A 94 -31.69 15.44 18.50
CA LYS A 94 -30.41 14.71 18.38
C LYS A 94 -29.69 14.73 19.72
N ALA A 95 -29.18 13.57 20.11
CA ALA A 95 -28.33 13.44 21.30
C ALA A 95 -27.03 12.74 20.96
N HIS A 96 -25.92 13.41 21.26
CA HIS A 96 -24.60 12.84 21.14
C HIS A 96 -24.34 11.83 22.25
N LEU A 97 -23.63 10.79 21.92
CA LEU A 97 -23.28 9.69 22.81
C LEU A 97 -21.86 9.89 23.35
N HIS A 98 -21.70 9.84 24.67
CA HIS A 98 -20.41 9.97 25.32
C HIS A 98 -20.19 8.88 26.36
N LEU A 99 -19.00 8.31 26.42
CA LEU A 99 -18.63 7.42 27.51
C LEU A 99 -18.37 8.24 28.80
N THR A 100 -18.89 7.77 29.91
CA THR A 100 -18.50 8.25 31.25
C THR A 100 -17.08 7.78 31.58
N ALA A 101 -16.48 8.24 32.68
CA ALA A 101 -15.23 7.72 33.19
C ALA A 101 -15.28 6.18 33.39
N LYS A 102 -16.40 5.68 33.95
CA LYS A 102 -16.64 4.24 34.12
C LYS A 102 -16.75 3.51 32.81
N GLY A 103 -17.46 4.08 31.82
CA GLY A 103 -17.57 3.51 30.47
C GLY A 103 -16.22 3.45 29.75
N ARG A 104 -15.39 4.49 29.88
CA ARG A 104 -14.02 4.52 29.34
C ARG A 104 -13.13 3.46 30.01
N ALA A 105 -13.18 3.30 31.31
CA ALA A 105 -12.40 2.28 32.02
C ALA A 105 -12.82 0.86 31.57
N THR A 106 -14.12 0.60 31.42
CA THR A 106 -14.61 -0.68 30.90
C THR A 106 -14.11 -0.92 29.46
N PHE A 107 -14.22 0.10 28.60
CA PHE A 107 -13.70 0.01 27.23
C PHE A 107 -12.20 -0.27 27.20
N GLN A 108 -11.40 0.45 27.98
CA GLN A 108 -9.95 0.25 28.05
C GLN A 108 -9.58 -1.17 28.46
N SER A 109 -10.27 -1.75 29.45
CA SER A 109 -10.07 -3.14 29.87
C SER A 109 -10.34 -4.13 28.73
N LEU A 110 -11.38 -3.92 27.93
CA LEU A 110 -11.69 -4.77 26.77
C LEU A 110 -10.69 -4.57 25.63
N ASP A 111 -10.26 -3.34 25.39
CA ASP A 111 -9.25 -3.02 24.35
C ASP A 111 -7.90 -3.65 24.65
N VAL A 112 -7.47 -3.65 25.93
CA VAL A 112 -6.24 -4.33 26.36
C VAL A 112 -6.35 -5.83 26.08
N ARG A 113 -7.43 -6.49 26.50
CA ARG A 113 -7.63 -7.93 26.23
C ARG A 113 -7.67 -8.26 24.74
N ALA A 114 -8.35 -7.41 23.93
CA ALA A 114 -8.36 -7.59 22.49
C ALA A 114 -6.96 -7.53 21.87
N ARG A 115 -6.13 -6.58 22.34
CA ARG A 115 -4.73 -6.46 21.90
C ARG A 115 -3.89 -7.64 22.30
N GLU A 116 -4.05 -8.12 23.54
CA GLU A 116 -3.34 -9.29 24.06
C GLU A 116 -3.70 -10.56 23.27
N GLU A 117 -4.98 -10.77 22.96
CA GLU A 117 -5.44 -11.91 22.16
C GLU A 117 -4.82 -11.88 20.75
N ILE A 118 -4.86 -10.72 20.07
CA ILE A 118 -4.24 -10.56 18.76
C ILE A 118 -2.73 -10.69 18.83
N SER A 119 -2.08 -10.12 19.86
CA SER A 119 -0.64 -10.27 20.05
C SER A 119 -0.24 -11.73 20.24
N THR A 120 -0.99 -12.49 21.03
CA THR A 120 -0.78 -13.93 21.23
C THR A 120 -0.96 -14.71 19.93
N MET A 121 -1.95 -14.33 19.12
CA MET A 121 -2.17 -14.95 17.80
C MET A 121 -1.01 -14.68 16.83
N LEU A 122 -0.39 -13.50 16.91
CA LEU A 122 0.71 -13.09 16.02
C LEU A 122 2.09 -13.54 16.51
N ALA A 123 2.27 -13.78 17.81
CA ALA A 123 3.56 -14.12 18.42
C ALA A 123 4.31 -15.28 17.75
N PRO A 124 3.65 -16.37 17.27
CA PRO A 124 4.34 -17.46 16.57
C PRO A 124 4.86 -17.08 15.18
N LEU A 125 4.47 -15.93 14.64
CA LEU A 125 4.85 -15.49 13.30
C LEU A 125 6.12 -14.63 13.35
N PRO A 126 7.15 -14.94 12.54
CA PRO A 126 8.28 -14.04 12.36
C PRO A 126 7.82 -12.65 11.87
N PRO A 127 8.56 -11.57 12.19
CA PRO A 127 8.18 -10.20 11.82
C PRO A 127 7.83 -10.02 10.33
N GLU A 128 8.57 -10.68 9.44
CA GLU A 128 8.30 -10.64 8.00
C GLU A 128 6.94 -11.25 7.62
N LYS A 129 6.51 -12.32 8.31
CA LYS A 129 5.19 -12.93 8.09
C LYS A 129 4.07 -12.07 8.67
N GLN A 130 4.33 -11.38 9.80
CA GLN A 130 3.36 -10.42 10.37
C GLN A 130 3.11 -9.25 9.40
N LEU A 131 4.17 -8.69 8.80
CA LEU A 131 4.06 -7.64 7.78
C LEU A 131 3.29 -8.12 6.54
N LYS A 132 3.61 -9.32 6.04
CA LYS A 132 2.87 -9.92 4.90
C LYS A 132 1.39 -10.12 5.24
N LEU A 133 1.08 -10.63 6.42
CA LEU A 133 -0.31 -10.80 6.86
C LEU A 133 -1.03 -9.46 6.91
N GLN A 134 -0.42 -8.42 7.46
CA GLN A 134 -0.99 -7.07 7.47
C GLN A 134 -1.31 -6.57 6.06
N GLY A 135 -0.37 -6.69 5.11
CA GLY A 135 -0.59 -6.29 3.72
C GLY A 135 -1.72 -7.08 3.04
N HIS A 136 -1.83 -8.39 3.28
CA HIS A 136 -2.94 -9.19 2.76
C HIS A 136 -4.30 -8.77 3.33
N LEU A 137 -4.38 -8.47 4.63
CA LEU A 137 -5.61 -7.98 5.25
C LEU A 137 -6.06 -6.64 4.66
N GLN A 138 -5.14 -5.72 4.40
CA GLN A 138 -5.43 -4.45 3.74
C GLN A 138 -5.91 -4.66 2.30
N ASN A 139 -5.30 -5.57 1.55
CA ASN A 139 -5.75 -5.93 0.21
C ASN A 139 -7.18 -6.49 0.23
N VAL A 140 -7.49 -7.40 1.16
CA VAL A 140 -8.87 -7.93 1.32
C VAL A 140 -9.85 -6.81 1.64
N GLN A 141 -9.52 -5.90 2.56
CA GLN A 141 -10.36 -4.75 2.89
C GLN A 141 -10.62 -3.85 1.67
N SER A 142 -9.57 -3.53 0.91
CA SER A 142 -9.67 -2.72 -0.31
C SER A 142 -10.55 -3.37 -1.38
N LEU A 143 -10.35 -4.67 -1.64
CA LEU A 143 -11.16 -5.43 -2.60
C LEU A 143 -12.64 -5.52 -2.21
N LEU A 144 -12.94 -5.48 -0.92
CA LEU A 144 -14.30 -5.48 -0.38
C LEU A 144 -14.89 -4.06 -0.20
N GLY A 145 -14.21 -3.02 -0.74
CA GLY A 145 -14.73 -1.65 -0.77
C GLY A 145 -14.48 -0.83 0.50
N ALA A 146 -13.66 -1.31 1.44
CA ALA A 146 -13.24 -0.46 2.56
C ALA A 146 -12.39 0.70 2.05
N GLN A 147 -12.65 1.90 2.57
CA GLN A 147 -11.73 3.03 2.37
C GLN A 147 -10.37 2.68 2.98
N PRO A 148 -9.26 2.83 2.22
CA PRO A 148 -7.96 2.55 2.79
C PRO A 148 -7.73 3.41 4.02
N ALA A 149 -7.30 2.80 5.11
CA ALA A 149 -6.78 3.53 6.26
C ALA A 149 -5.62 4.45 5.79
N PRO A 150 -5.36 5.58 6.45
CA PRO A 150 -4.25 6.45 6.09
C PRO A 150 -2.98 5.59 6.00
N SER A 151 -2.44 5.53 4.80
CA SER A 151 -1.33 4.65 4.45
C SER A 151 -0.10 5.01 5.29
N ARG A 152 0.57 4.00 5.84
CA ARG A 152 1.85 4.18 6.50
C ARG A 152 2.89 4.78 5.56
N ALA A 153 3.95 5.34 6.13
CA ALA A 153 5.03 5.97 5.40
C ALA A 153 5.56 5.05 4.27
N LEU A 154 5.77 5.62 3.10
CA LEU A 154 6.46 4.98 2.00
C LEU A 154 7.91 4.74 2.42
N THR A 155 8.41 3.52 2.25
CA THR A 155 9.82 3.18 2.46
C THR A 155 10.45 2.76 1.14
N LEU A 156 11.67 3.24 0.89
CA LEU A 156 12.49 2.80 -0.22
C LEU A 156 13.63 1.94 0.33
N ARG A 157 13.81 0.76 -0.23
CA ARG A 157 14.93 -0.13 0.11
C ARG A 157 15.60 -0.67 -1.14
N GLU A 158 16.79 -1.16 -0.98
CA GLU A 158 17.45 -1.95 -2.03
C GLU A 158 16.74 -3.28 -2.25
N HIS A 159 16.93 -3.85 -3.43
CA HIS A 159 16.36 -5.14 -3.79
C HIS A 159 16.89 -6.28 -2.89
N ARG A 160 16.07 -7.31 -2.73
CA ARG A 160 16.36 -8.56 -1.98
C ARG A 160 16.05 -9.76 -2.88
N PRO A 161 16.55 -10.96 -2.53
CA PRO A 161 16.14 -12.17 -3.22
C PRO A 161 14.61 -12.30 -3.32
N GLY A 162 14.12 -12.56 -4.54
CA GLY A 162 12.68 -12.60 -4.87
C GLY A 162 12.12 -11.35 -5.50
N ASP A 163 12.71 -10.16 -5.29
CA ASP A 163 12.20 -8.92 -5.86
C ASP A 163 12.27 -8.87 -7.39
N MET A 164 13.33 -9.45 -7.98
CA MET A 164 13.44 -9.50 -9.44
C MET A 164 12.31 -10.34 -10.07
N GLY A 165 11.91 -11.42 -9.44
CA GLY A 165 10.73 -12.19 -9.86
C GLY A 165 9.44 -11.37 -9.76
N TRP A 166 9.29 -10.57 -8.71
CA TRP A 166 8.17 -9.65 -8.56
C TRP A 166 8.18 -8.55 -9.64
N ILE A 167 9.34 -7.98 -9.97
CA ILE A 167 9.49 -6.97 -11.03
C ILE A 167 9.04 -7.55 -12.38
N VAL A 168 9.53 -8.74 -12.75
CA VAL A 168 9.17 -9.41 -14.00
C VAL A 168 7.65 -9.65 -14.05
N GLN A 169 7.12 -10.31 -13.04
CA GLN A 169 5.68 -10.63 -12.96
C GLN A 169 4.80 -9.37 -13.05
N LYS A 170 5.16 -8.31 -12.32
CA LYS A 170 4.36 -7.08 -12.31
C LYS A 170 4.44 -6.32 -13.62
N HIS A 171 5.61 -6.22 -14.25
CA HIS A 171 5.73 -5.59 -15.56
C HIS A 171 4.95 -6.38 -16.61
N GLY A 172 5.14 -7.70 -16.71
CA GLY A 172 4.45 -8.53 -17.68
C GLY A 172 2.94 -8.42 -17.55
N ALA A 173 2.40 -8.68 -16.35
CA ALA A 173 0.96 -8.66 -16.11
C ALA A 173 0.33 -7.28 -16.32
N LEU A 174 0.96 -6.21 -15.79
CA LEU A 174 0.39 -4.86 -15.86
C LEU A 174 0.40 -4.31 -17.28
N TYR A 175 1.49 -4.48 -18.01
CA TYR A 175 1.59 -3.95 -19.37
C TYR A 175 0.76 -4.76 -20.36
N ALA A 176 0.57 -6.06 -20.13
CA ALA A 176 -0.41 -6.85 -20.89
C ALA A 176 -1.85 -6.34 -20.64
N GLN A 177 -2.19 -6.05 -19.39
CA GLN A 177 -3.52 -5.58 -19.02
C GLN A 177 -3.81 -4.15 -19.51
N GLU A 178 -2.87 -3.22 -19.37
CA GLU A 178 -3.09 -1.79 -19.66
C GLU A 178 -2.84 -1.44 -21.14
N TYR A 179 -1.92 -2.15 -21.81
CA TYR A 179 -1.44 -1.79 -23.15
C TYR A 179 -1.55 -2.94 -24.16
N GLY A 180 -1.96 -4.14 -23.74
CA GLY A 180 -2.07 -5.31 -24.61
C GLY A 180 -0.72 -5.88 -25.08
N TRP A 181 0.38 -5.57 -24.37
CA TRP A 181 1.71 -6.07 -24.75
C TRP A 181 1.85 -7.57 -24.49
N ASN A 182 2.55 -8.24 -25.39
CA ASN A 182 2.74 -9.69 -25.34
C ASN A 182 3.96 -10.10 -24.49
N GLY A 183 4.24 -11.40 -24.45
CA GLY A 183 5.34 -11.99 -23.68
C GLY A 183 6.75 -11.50 -24.03
N GLU A 184 6.95 -10.86 -25.20
CA GLU A 184 8.24 -10.26 -25.57
C GLU A 184 8.66 -9.17 -24.57
N PHE A 185 7.68 -8.39 -24.06
CA PHE A 185 7.99 -7.38 -23.05
C PHE A 185 8.39 -8.02 -21.72
N GLU A 186 7.70 -9.06 -21.28
CA GLU A 186 8.06 -9.80 -20.07
C GLU A 186 9.46 -10.43 -20.20
N ALA A 187 9.79 -11.01 -21.37
CA ALA A 187 11.11 -11.54 -21.67
C ALA A 187 12.20 -10.45 -21.57
N LEU A 188 11.97 -9.27 -22.16
CA LEU A 188 12.90 -8.13 -22.05
C LEU A 188 13.13 -7.72 -20.58
N VAL A 189 12.09 -7.67 -19.78
CA VAL A 189 12.20 -7.33 -18.34
C VAL A 189 12.99 -8.42 -17.61
N ALA A 190 12.74 -9.68 -17.90
CA ALA A 190 13.47 -10.81 -17.32
C ALA A 190 14.97 -10.78 -17.66
N GLU A 191 15.32 -10.46 -18.92
CA GLU A 191 16.70 -10.30 -19.36
C GLU A 191 17.40 -9.17 -18.60
N ILE A 192 16.74 -8.01 -18.46
CA ILE A 192 17.28 -6.86 -17.71
C ILE A 192 17.54 -7.26 -16.25
N CYS A 193 16.58 -7.92 -15.61
CA CYS A 193 16.71 -8.38 -14.23
C CYS A 193 17.82 -9.42 -14.06
N ALA A 194 17.89 -10.39 -14.96
CA ALA A 194 18.92 -11.43 -14.93
C ALA A 194 20.34 -10.86 -15.16
N LYS A 195 20.46 -9.92 -16.10
CA LYS A 195 21.73 -9.22 -16.34
C LYS A 195 22.14 -8.42 -15.12
N PHE A 196 21.24 -7.64 -14.55
CA PHE A 196 21.51 -6.86 -13.36
C PHE A 196 22.02 -7.74 -12.20
N LEU A 197 21.36 -8.85 -11.89
CA LEU A 197 21.80 -9.76 -10.81
C LEU A 197 23.20 -10.35 -11.02
N ARG A 198 23.60 -10.58 -12.27
CA ARG A 198 24.91 -11.18 -12.58
C ARG A 198 26.05 -10.16 -12.61
N GLU A 199 25.77 -8.92 -13.02
CA GLU A 199 26.79 -7.95 -13.40
C GLU A 199 26.78 -6.68 -12.54
N VAL A 200 25.84 -6.54 -11.57
CA VAL A 200 25.68 -5.31 -10.80
C VAL A 200 26.98 -4.87 -10.13
N ASP A 201 27.37 -3.62 -10.38
CA ASP A 201 28.38 -2.90 -9.61
C ASP A 201 27.70 -1.99 -8.59
N PRO A 202 27.70 -2.34 -7.28
CA PRO A 202 26.98 -1.57 -6.26
C PRO A 202 27.44 -0.12 -6.10
N LYS A 203 28.63 0.21 -6.63
CA LYS A 203 29.15 1.60 -6.60
C LYS A 203 28.47 2.50 -7.63
N GLY A 204 27.94 1.93 -8.72
CA GLY A 204 27.36 2.69 -9.82
C GLY A 204 25.96 2.23 -10.22
N GLU A 205 25.48 1.11 -9.70
CA GLU A 205 24.22 0.51 -10.09
C GLU A 205 23.39 0.13 -8.88
N ARG A 206 22.07 0.31 -8.97
CA ARG A 206 21.17 0.00 -7.85
C ARG A 206 19.74 -0.23 -8.33
N CYS A 207 19.04 -1.11 -7.64
CA CYS A 207 17.60 -1.30 -7.81
C CYS A 207 16.88 -1.00 -6.49
N TRP A 208 15.91 -0.10 -6.53
CA TRP A 208 15.05 0.23 -5.39
C TRP A 208 13.70 -0.43 -5.52
N ILE A 209 13.21 -0.88 -4.37
CA ILE A 209 11.84 -1.32 -4.17
C ILE A 209 11.17 -0.32 -3.23
N ALA A 210 10.07 0.23 -3.70
CA ALA A 210 9.18 1.02 -2.86
C ALA A 210 8.23 0.06 -2.15
N GLU A 211 8.18 0.16 -0.83
CA GLU A 211 7.28 -0.65 0.02
C GLU A 211 6.31 0.23 0.79
N ARG A 212 5.11 -0.28 0.94
CA ARG A 212 4.09 0.28 1.80
C ARG A 212 3.44 -0.86 2.57
N ASP A 213 3.38 -0.75 3.89
CA ASP A 213 2.86 -1.81 4.77
C ASP A 213 3.54 -3.18 4.55
N GLY A 214 4.84 -3.18 4.23
CA GLY A 214 5.63 -4.39 3.98
C GLY A 214 5.37 -5.07 2.63
N MET A 215 4.58 -4.44 1.74
CA MET A 215 4.31 -4.95 0.39
C MET A 215 5.01 -4.09 -0.67
N PRO A 216 5.66 -4.71 -1.67
CA PRO A 216 6.22 -3.99 -2.79
C PRO A 216 5.12 -3.29 -3.59
N VAL A 217 5.26 -1.98 -3.80
CA VAL A 217 4.30 -1.13 -4.51
C VAL A 217 4.90 -0.39 -5.70
N GLY A 218 6.21 -0.48 -5.90
CA GLY A 218 6.91 0.10 -7.04
C GLY A 218 8.37 -0.29 -7.07
N CYS A 219 9.00 -0.06 -8.19
CA CYS A 219 10.44 -0.28 -8.38
C CYS A 219 11.03 0.71 -9.35
N ILE A 220 12.35 0.89 -9.28
CA ILE A 220 13.18 1.57 -10.26
C ILE A 220 14.59 0.98 -10.24
N MET A 221 15.24 0.95 -11.38
CA MET A 221 16.60 0.44 -11.50
C MET A 221 17.49 1.46 -12.21
N LEU A 222 18.70 1.65 -11.72
CA LEU A 222 19.76 2.39 -12.38
C LEU A 222 20.87 1.45 -12.73
N VAL A 223 21.27 1.43 -14.01
CA VAL A 223 22.38 0.63 -14.51
C VAL A 223 23.40 1.52 -15.25
N ARG A 224 24.63 1.08 -15.30
CA ARG A 224 25.68 1.76 -16.06
C ARG A 224 25.44 1.63 -17.56
N HIS A 225 25.42 2.77 -18.25
CA HIS A 225 25.42 2.80 -19.73
C HIS A 225 26.85 3.04 -20.28
N SER A 226 27.60 3.95 -19.64
CA SER A 226 28.99 4.20 -19.88
C SER A 226 29.68 4.70 -18.59
N ARG A 227 30.97 5.04 -18.68
CA ARG A 227 31.69 5.58 -17.52
C ARG A 227 31.08 6.85 -16.93
N THR A 228 30.36 7.64 -17.71
CA THR A 228 29.77 8.93 -17.29
C THR A 228 28.25 9.01 -17.46
N ILE A 229 27.63 7.98 -18.02
CA ILE A 229 26.19 7.95 -18.31
C ILE A 229 25.58 6.74 -17.60
N ALA A 230 24.55 6.97 -16.79
CA ALA A 230 23.70 5.92 -16.24
C ALA A 230 22.42 5.77 -17.07
N LYS A 231 21.80 4.60 -17.02
CA LYS A 231 20.49 4.33 -17.66
C LYS A 231 19.46 3.94 -16.62
N LEU A 232 18.40 4.73 -16.55
CA LEU A 232 17.21 4.42 -15.75
C LEU A 232 16.41 3.33 -16.46
N ARG A 233 16.02 2.30 -15.70
CA ARG A 233 15.28 1.13 -16.18
C ARG A 233 14.14 0.78 -15.22
N LEU A 234 13.14 0.07 -15.74
CA LEU A 234 12.12 -0.66 -14.97
C LEU A 234 11.44 0.17 -13.89
N LEU A 235 11.06 1.44 -14.20
CA LEU A 235 10.19 2.22 -13.34
C LEU A 235 8.76 1.68 -13.45
N LEU A 236 8.23 1.22 -12.34
CA LEU A 236 6.85 0.78 -12.21
C LEU A 236 6.27 1.24 -10.88
N VAL A 237 5.01 1.66 -10.89
CA VAL A 237 4.19 1.91 -9.69
C VAL A 237 2.90 1.13 -9.82
N ASP A 238 2.57 0.35 -8.78
CA ASP A 238 1.31 -0.40 -8.70
C ASP A 238 0.13 0.56 -8.90
N PRO A 239 -0.87 0.23 -9.74
CA PRO A 239 -2.01 1.10 -10.03
C PRO A 239 -2.71 1.64 -8.79
N SER A 240 -2.85 0.83 -7.73
CA SER A 240 -3.48 1.22 -6.46
C SER A 240 -2.72 2.31 -5.70
N GLN A 241 -1.45 2.58 -6.07
CA GLN A 241 -0.55 3.53 -5.39
C GLN A 241 -0.15 4.71 -6.26
N ARG A 242 -0.71 4.80 -7.47
CA ARG A 242 -0.50 5.94 -8.38
C ARG A 242 -1.10 7.22 -7.78
N GLY A 243 -0.50 8.36 -8.07
CA GLY A 243 -0.94 9.65 -7.51
C GLY A 243 -0.55 9.90 -6.05
N MET A 244 0.08 8.92 -5.37
CA MET A 244 0.47 8.99 -3.96
C MET A 244 1.98 9.29 -3.75
N GLY A 245 2.65 9.85 -4.76
CA GLY A 245 4.05 10.27 -4.67
C GLY A 245 5.09 9.16 -4.85
N VAL A 246 4.71 7.90 -5.02
CA VAL A 246 5.64 6.75 -5.10
C VAL A 246 6.62 6.90 -6.25
N GLY A 247 6.14 7.26 -7.44
CA GLY A 247 6.99 7.46 -8.63
C GLY A 247 8.01 8.58 -8.44
N ASN A 248 7.60 9.68 -7.84
CA ASN A 248 8.48 10.80 -7.48
C ASN A 248 9.61 10.34 -6.57
N ALA A 249 9.26 9.70 -5.45
CA ALA A 249 10.26 9.23 -4.48
C ALA A 249 11.27 8.26 -5.12
N LEU A 250 10.82 7.35 -6.00
CA LEU A 250 11.70 6.43 -6.72
C LEU A 250 12.66 7.16 -7.67
N VAL A 251 12.15 8.11 -8.47
CA VAL A 251 13.00 8.87 -9.40
C VAL A 251 13.97 9.76 -8.64
N GLU A 252 13.55 10.44 -7.57
CA GLU A 252 14.42 11.25 -6.72
C GLU A 252 15.57 10.43 -6.13
N ALA A 253 15.28 9.27 -5.54
CA ALA A 253 16.31 8.37 -4.98
C ALA A 253 17.30 7.89 -6.06
N CYS A 254 16.78 7.54 -7.24
CA CYS A 254 17.58 7.11 -8.38
C CYS A 254 18.51 8.24 -8.85
N LEU A 255 18.02 9.46 -9.00
CA LEU A 255 18.80 10.62 -9.44
C LEU A 255 19.82 11.11 -8.39
N ALA A 256 19.47 11.02 -7.10
CA ALA A 256 20.40 11.32 -6.01
C ALA A 256 21.60 10.37 -6.06
N PHE A 257 21.34 9.07 -6.13
CA PHE A 257 22.40 8.07 -6.25
C PHE A 257 23.23 8.23 -7.53
N ALA A 258 22.61 8.55 -8.67
CA ALA A 258 23.35 8.78 -9.90
C ALA A 258 24.35 9.93 -9.78
N ARG A 259 23.99 11.03 -9.06
CA ARG A 259 24.90 12.14 -8.77
C ARG A 259 26.04 11.73 -7.82
N GLU A 260 25.70 11.01 -6.74
CA GLU A 260 26.68 10.49 -5.77
C GLU A 260 27.69 9.54 -6.42
N ALA A 261 27.22 8.69 -7.34
CA ALA A 261 28.06 7.77 -8.11
C ALA A 261 28.92 8.47 -9.19
N GLY A 262 28.79 9.80 -9.35
CA GLY A 262 29.62 10.62 -10.25
C GLY A 262 29.18 10.60 -11.71
N TYR A 263 27.97 10.13 -12.02
CA TYR A 263 27.43 10.24 -13.38
C TYR A 263 27.20 11.68 -13.78
N ARG A 264 27.38 11.98 -15.06
CA ARG A 264 27.14 13.30 -15.64
C ARG A 264 25.80 13.40 -16.34
N LYS A 265 25.23 12.24 -16.68
CA LYS A 265 23.99 12.13 -17.42
C LYS A 265 23.24 10.89 -16.98
N VAL A 266 21.92 10.98 -16.92
CA VAL A 266 21.01 9.83 -16.86
C VAL A 266 20.22 9.81 -18.15
N THR A 267 20.22 8.67 -18.83
CA THR A 267 19.37 8.41 -20.01
C THR A 267 18.30 7.40 -19.67
N LEU A 268 17.20 7.43 -20.37
CA LEU A 268 16.14 6.41 -20.29
C LEU A 268 15.50 6.18 -21.66
N TRP A 269 14.86 5.04 -21.79
CA TRP A 269 14.06 4.66 -22.95
C TRP A 269 12.64 4.35 -22.50
N THR A 270 11.66 4.91 -23.19
CA THR A 270 10.24 4.77 -22.87
C THR A 270 9.40 4.71 -24.15
N GLN A 271 8.09 4.58 -24.03
CA GLN A 271 7.16 4.61 -25.15
C GLN A 271 6.25 5.84 -25.06
N SER A 272 5.91 6.44 -26.19
CA SER A 272 5.06 7.64 -26.24
C SER A 272 3.69 7.44 -25.59
N ILE A 273 3.16 6.21 -25.61
CA ILE A 273 1.89 5.82 -24.99
C ILE A 273 1.92 5.91 -23.45
N LEU A 274 3.11 5.86 -22.83
CA LEU A 274 3.27 5.89 -21.37
C LEU A 274 3.20 7.32 -20.83
N ALA A 275 2.07 7.97 -20.99
CA ALA A 275 1.87 9.40 -20.70
C ALA A 275 2.20 9.79 -19.24
N ALA A 276 1.85 8.94 -18.27
CA ALA A 276 2.13 9.19 -16.86
C ALA A 276 3.64 9.17 -16.56
N ALA A 277 4.39 8.23 -17.14
CA ALA A 277 5.85 8.15 -16.99
C ALA A 277 6.53 9.35 -17.65
N ARG A 278 6.10 9.76 -18.84
CA ARG A 278 6.63 10.95 -19.53
C ARG A 278 6.47 12.22 -18.70
N LYS A 279 5.26 12.48 -18.15
CA LYS A 279 5.03 13.62 -17.25
C LYS A 279 5.95 13.60 -16.02
N LEU A 280 6.19 12.43 -15.48
CA LEU A 280 7.09 12.26 -14.34
C LEU A 280 8.53 12.59 -14.73
N TYR A 281 9.02 12.13 -15.89
CA TYR A 281 10.35 12.45 -16.38
C TYR A 281 10.51 13.94 -16.69
N GLU A 282 9.53 14.58 -17.33
CA GLU A 282 9.51 16.02 -17.57
C GLU A 282 9.61 16.82 -16.27
N ALA A 283 8.84 16.43 -15.25
CA ALA A 283 8.86 17.08 -13.94
C ALA A 283 10.22 16.99 -13.23
N HIS A 284 11.01 15.96 -13.52
CA HIS A 284 12.37 15.79 -13.01
C HIS A 284 13.47 16.37 -13.93
N GLY A 285 13.08 17.08 -15.00
CA GLY A 285 14.00 17.80 -15.88
C GLY A 285 14.58 16.97 -17.02
N PHE A 286 14.09 15.75 -17.25
CA PHE A 286 14.47 15.00 -18.45
C PHE A 286 13.91 15.68 -19.70
N ARG A 287 14.65 15.59 -20.79
CA ARG A 287 14.26 16.11 -22.10
C ARG A 287 14.28 15.00 -23.13
N LYS A 288 13.28 14.95 -23.97
CA LYS A 288 13.25 14.02 -25.10
C LYS A 288 14.29 14.42 -26.13
N VAL A 289 15.19 13.48 -26.45
CA VAL A 289 16.32 13.70 -27.37
C VAL A 289 16.18 12.91 -28.68
N ASP A 290 15.42 11.80 -28.67
CA ASP A 290 15.20 10.98 -29.85
C ASP A 290 13.81 10.33 -29.82
N SER A 291 13.27 10.03 -31.01
CA SER A 291 11.98 9.34 -31.15
C SER A 291 11.93 8.61 -32.49
N HIS A 292 11.55 7.34 -32.47
CA HIS A 292 11.39 6.53 -33.69
C HIS A 292 10.27 5.52 -33.55
N SER A 293 9.62 5.22 -34.67
CA SER A 293 8.59 4.17 -34.73
C SER A 293 9.24 2.80 -34.82
N HIS A 294 8.66 1.83 -34.14
CA HIS A 294 9.09 0.43 -34.20
C HIS A 294 7.90 -0.50 -33.94
N GLU A 295 8.10 -1.77 -34.24
CA GLU A 295 7.13 -2.82 -33.94
C GLU A 295 7.76 -3.78 -32.92
N SER A 296 7.18 -3.87 -31.75
CA SER A 296 7.63 -4.72 -30.64
C SER A 296 6.47 -4.99 -29.69
N PHE A 297 6.59 -6.05 -28.91
CA PHE A 297 5.60 -6.44 -27.89
C PHE A 297 4.21 -6.68 -28.48
N GLY A 298 4.12 -7.05 -29.77
CA GLY A 298 2.87 -7.26 -30.48
C GLY A 298 2.13 -5.98 -30.90
N ALA A 299 2.78 -4.81 -30.83
CA ALA A 299 2.17 -3.52 -31.15
C ALA A 299 3.09 -2.59 -31.94
N LYS A 300 2.49 -1.68 -32.73
CA LYS A 300 3.21 -0.56 -33.34
C LYS A 300 3.36 0.54 -32.28
N LEU A 301 4.58 0.89 -31.96
CA LEU A 301 4.95 1.78 -30.88
C LEU A 301 5.86 2.91 -31.38
N VAL A 302 5.93 3.97 -30.61
CA VAL A 302 6.91 5.04 -30.78
C VAL A 302 7.81 5.08 -29.57
N ALA A 303 9.04 4.62 -29.77
CA ALA A 303 10.08 4.69 -28.75
C ALA A 303 10.55 6.13 -28.60
N GLU A 304 10.86 6.51 -27.37
CA GLU A 304 11.43 7.80 -27.04
C GLU A 304 12.65 7.62 -26.14
N THR A 305 13.75 8.30 -26.46
CA THR A 305 14.91 8.42 -25.58
C THR A 305 14.88 9.77 -24.89
N TRP A 306 15.06 9.77 -23.58
CA TRP A 306 15.07 10.97 -22.76
C TRP A 306 16.37 11.05 -21.96
N ASP A 307 16.96 12.25 -21.88
CA ASP A 307 18.21 12.53 -21.21
C ASP A 307 18.04 13.59 -20.14
N LEU A 308 18.78 13.44 -19.05
CA LEU A 308 18.95 14.43 -17.99
C LEU A 308 20.46 14.65 -17.77
N ASP A 309 20.97 15.83 -18.06
CA ASP A 309 22.35 16.22 -17.79
C ASP A 309 22.47 16.80 -16.38
N PHE A 310 23.48 16.38 -15.64
CA PHE A 310 23.85 16.99 -14.37
C PHE A 310 24.83 18.14 -14.58
N PRO A 311 24.57 19.35 -14.04
CA PRO A 311 25.49 20.46 -14.12
C PRO A 311 26.86 20.09 -13.54
N ARG A 312 27.93 20.55 -14.16
CA ARG A 312 29.26 20.46 -13.54
C ARG A 312 29.28 21.35 -12.33
N GLU A 313 29.48 20.83 -11.13
CA GLU A 313 29.91 21.67 -10.01
C GLU A 313 31.22 22.34 -10.42
N ARG A 314 31.20 23.67 -10.53
CA ARG A 314 32.42 24.48 -10.62
C ARG A 314 33.13 24.31 -9.27
N ILE A 315 34.13 23.41 -9.23
CA ILE A 315 35.12 23.45 -8.13
C ILE A 315 35.72 24.85 -8.16
N ALA A 316 35.31 25.71 -7.23
CA ALA A 316 35.96 26.97 -7.00
C ALA A 316 37.40 26.66 -6.56
N ARG A 317 38.35 26.79 -7.49
CA ARG A 317 39.77 26.76 -7.15
C ARG A 317 40.01 27.99 -6.29
N THR A 318 39.99 27.82 -4.98
CA THR A 318 40.51 28.80 -4.05
C THR A 318 42.00 29.00 -4.37
N ARG A 319 42.31 30.11 -5.03
CA ARG A 319 43.66 30.54 -5.30
C ARG A 319 44.26 30.92 -3.94
N VAL A 320 45.06 30.01 -3.40
CA VAL A 320 45.91 30.38 -2.25
C VAL A 320 46.96 31.32 -2.79
N GLU A 321 46.76 32.60 -2.59
CA GLU A 321 47.80 33.61 -2.75
C GLU A 321 48.82 33.38 -1.63
N ARG A 322 50.00 32.91 -2.01
CA ARG A 322 51.18 32.95 -1.14
C ARG A 322 51.68 34.39 -1.13
N THR A 323 51.57 35.01 -0.02
CA THR A 323 52.37 36.20 0.40
C THR A 323 53.63 35.73 1.07
#